data_c2af7c191ad5abd6770d40db7d82c5e9
#
_entry.id   c2af7c191ad5abd6770d40db7d82c5e9
#
_cell.length_a   1.000
_cell.length_b   1.000
_cell.length_c   1.000
_cell.angle_alpha   90.00
_cell.angle_beta   90.00
_cell.angle_gamma   90.00
#
_symmetry.space_group_name_H-M   'P 1'
#
loop_
_entity.id
_entity.type
_entity.pdbx_description
1 polymer ?
#
loop_
_entity_poly.entity_id
_entity_poly.type
_entity_poly.pdbx_seq_one_letter_code
_entity_poly.pdbx_strand_id
1 'polypeptide(L)'
;MIRFPTILIAATAWLASFVAAHAQAPKVRPTVWISPPGQEKGRAFRDLFERPDDWKETRAMVDVLFATDLGFQRNYSDEELTRWFGQMRDWNLKFAMEVGAIKEWGKTGAECFAKEQPYWQRLQKAGAKIYAIAMDEPLVCTREHIHESDEYAVEETANYVAQVRQHFPEMLVGDIEAYPSSSVEEHEHWIETLNKRLADKGVRGLDFYRLDVDWLRFNAQGKGSWKDLRELERWCRQKKLPFQLIYWASGYPAASKRGLADDSTWYTAIMQQGYDYALIDGKPDAYVIESWIGAPSQCLPDNGEWTFTRSVRDFARKFVKHDQ
;
A
#
# COMPACT_ATOMS: atom_id res chain seq x y z
N MET A 1 -1.36 59.41 -69.45
CA MET A 1 -2.41 58.68 -68.69
C MET A 1 -2.05 57.21 -68.70
N ILE A 2 -1.47 56.74 -67.61
CA ILE A 2 -1.04 55.35 -67.47
C ILE A 2 -2.00 54.70 -66.46
N ARG A 3 -2.75 53.69 -66.89
CA ARG A 3 -3.66 52.89 -66.01
C ARG A 3 -2.91 51.71 -65.42
N PHE A 4 -2.87 51.62 -64.08
CA PHE A 4 -2.40 50.45 -63.34
C PHE A 4 -3.57 49.51 -63.10
N PRO A 5 -3.37 48.18 -63.26
CA PRO A 5 -4.42 47.23 -62.92
C PRO A 5 -4.30 46.85 -61.43
N THR A 6 -5.47 46.85 -60.80
CA THR A 6 -5.64 46.41 -59.38
C THR A 6 -5.61 44.87 -59.31
N ILE A 7 -4.66 44.33 -58.64
CA ILE A 7 -4.57 42.88 -58.35
C ILE A 7 -5.34 42.61 -57.07
N LEU A 8 -6.43 41.83 -57.16
CA LEU A 8 -7.21 41.33 -56.03
C LEU A 8 -6.54 40.04 -55.51
N ILE A 9 -5.93 40.08 -54.32
CA ILE A 9 -5.40 38.89 -53.65
C ILE A 9 -6.52 38.30 -52.79
N ALA A 10 -7.04 37.15 -53.19
CA ALA A 10 -7.97 36.36 -52.39
C ALA A 10 -7.16 35.55 -51.37
N ALA A 11 -7.27 35.91 -50.11
CA ALA A 11 -6.71 35.14 -48.99
C ALA A 11 -7.67 34.01 -48.60
N THR A 12 -7.37 32.79 -49.00
CA THR A 12 -8.06 31.59 -48.53
C THR A 12 -7.51 31.19 -47.15
N ALA A 13 -8.30 31.47 -46.12
CA ALA A 13 -8.01 31.02 -44.77
C ALA A 13 -8.30 29.51 -44.63
N TRP A 14 -7.27 28.69 -44.49
CA TRP A 14 -7.39 27.30 -44.12
C TRP A 14 -7.58 27.24 -42.60
N LEU A 15 -8.79 26.94 -42.14
CA LEU A 15 -9.10 26.55 -40.76
C LEU A 15 -8.69 25.09 -40.60
N ALA A 16 -7.46 24.86 -40.08
CA ALA A 16 -7.03 23.54 -39.62
C ALA A 16 -7.69 23.26 -38.27
N SER A 17 -8.75 22.47 -38.28
CA SER A 17 -9.37 21.94 -37.07
C SER A 17 -8.41 20.93 -36.43
N PHE A 18 -7.63 21.36 -35.42
CA PHE A 18 -6.91 20.44 -34.52
C PHE A 18 -7.92 19.70 -33.65
N VAL A 19 -8.32 18.53 -34.09
CA VAL A 19 -8.95 17.55 -33.20
C VAL A 19 -7.82 17.05 -32.28
N ALA A 20 -7.72 17.63 -31.09
CA ALA A 20 -6.88 17.10 -30.04
C ALA A 20 -7.42 15.72 -29.68
N ALA A 21 -6.81 14.67 -30.24
CA ALA A 21 -6.99 13.32 -29.75
C ALA A 21 -6.53 13.33 -28.29
N HIS A 22 -7.48 13.31 -27.36
CA HIS A 22 -7.18 13.03 -25.96
C HIS A 22 -6.65 11.60 -25.93
N ALA A 23 -5.34 11.43 -26.02
CA ALA A 23 -4.70 10.18 -25.71
C ALA A 23 -5.10 9.87 -24.25
N GLN A 24 -6.01 8.90 -24.07
CA GLN A 24 -6.30 8.37 -22.76
C GLN A 24 -4.95 7.93 -22.17
N ALA A 25 -4.59 8.49 -21.00
CA ALA A 25 -3.40 8.04 -20.29
C ALA A 25 -3.48 6.50 -20.17
N PRO A 26 -2.39 5.77 -20.37
CA PRO A 26 -2.41 4.31 -20.29
C PRO A 26 -3.00 3.94 -18.93
N LYS A 27 -4.06 3.12 -18.93
CA LYS A 27 -4.64 2.60 -17.71
C LYS A 27 -3.55 1.81 -16.99
N VAL A 28 -3.08 2.34 -15.88
CA VAL A 28 -2.12 1.64 -15.03
C VAL A 28 -2.86 0.50 -14.37
N ARG A 29 -2.42 -0.74 -14.59
CA ARG A 29 -3.01 -1.90 -13.92
C ARG A 29 -2.86 -1.76 -12.40
N PRO A 30 -3.81 -2.25 -11.61
CA PRO A 30 -3.65 -2.31 -10.18
C PRO A 30 -2.43 -3.19 -9.81
N THR A 31 -1.72 -2.78 -8.75
CA THR A 31 -0.53 -3.49 -8.29
C THR A 31 -0.85 -4.51 -7.21
N VAL A 32 -0.03 -5.55 -7.09
CA VAL A 32 -0.11 -6.55 -6.03
C VAL A 32 1.06 -6.36 -5.08
N TRP A 33 0.74 -6.09 -3.82
CA TRP A 33 1.70 -5.95 -2.74
C TRP A 33 1.55 -7.12 -1.78
N ILE A 34 2.65 -7.67 -1.31
CA ILE A 34 2.60 -8.77 -0.35
C ILE A 34 3.54 -8.56 0.84
N SER A 35 3.08 -9.00 2.02
CA SER A 35 3.91 -9.21 3.20
C SER A 35 3.65 -10.61 3.75
N PRO A 36 4.65 -11.50 3.78
CA PRO A 36 4.46 -12.89 4.18
C PRO A 36 4.18 -13.00 5.69
N PRO A 37 3.70 -14.17 6.15
CA PRO A 37 3.34 -14.39 7.55
C PRO A 37 4.43 -14.00 8.55
N GLY A 38 4.03 -13.34 9.65
CA GLY A 38 4.89 -13.00 10.78
C GLY A 38 5.34 -14.22 11.57
N GLN A 39 6.22 -15.02 10.99
CA GLN A 39 6.76 -16.24 11.59
C GLN A 39 8.04 -15.95 12.39
N GLU A 40 8.32 -16.83 13.37
CA GLU A 40 9.50 -16.69 14.23
C GLU A 40 10.78 -16.45 13.40
N LYS A 41 11.56 -15.46 13.82
CA LYS A 41 12.83 -15.05 13.19
C LYS A 41 12.71 -14.74 11.69
N GLY A 42 11.54 -14.34 11.23
CA GLY A 42 11.32 -13.96 9.84
C GLY A 42 11.46 -15.11 8.84
N ARG A 43 11.15 -16.34 9.25
CA ARG A 43 11.33 -17.55 8.42
C ARG A 43 10.61 -17.43 7.08
N ALA A 44 9.36 -17.00 7.08
CA ALA A 44 8.58 -16.91 5.84
C ALA A 44 9.23 -15.97 4.81
N PHE A 45 9.75 -14.85 5.27
CA PHE A 45 10.46 -13.90 4.40
C PHE A 45 11.75 -14.50 3.86
N ARG A 46 12.53 -15.20 4.72
CA ARG A 46 13.76 -15.91 4.32
C ARG A 46 13.47 -16.96 3.27
N ASP A 47 12.42 -17.78 3.46
CA ASP A 47 12.03 -18.84 2.53
C ASP A 47 11.79 -18.32 1.10
N LEU A 48 11.22 -17.11 0.94
CA LEU A 48 11.01 -16.50 -0.39
C LEU A 48 12.32 -16.33 -1.19
N PHE A 49 13.42 -16.05 -0.49
CA PHE A 49 14.71 -15.81 -1.15
C PHE A 49 15.58 -17.06 -1.25
N GLU A 50 15.46 -17.99 -0.30
CA GLU A 50 16.22 -19.22 -0.30
C GLU A 50 15.62 -20.31 -1.19
N ARG A 51 14.31 -20.20 -1.46
CA ARG A 51 13.56 -21.15 -2.28
C ARG A 51 12.80 -20.43 -3.42
N PRO A 52 13.49 -19.69 -4.29
CA PRO A 52 12.87 -18.79 -5.27
C PRO A 52 12.00 -19.50 -6.31
N ASP A 53 12.30 -20.76 -6.62
CA ASP A 53 11.54 -21.54 -7.61
C ASP A 53 10.19 -22.02 -7.06
N ASP A 54 10.07 -22.13 -5.74
CA ASP A 54 8.86 -22.60 -5.08
C ASP A 54 7.69 -21.58 -5.12
N TRP A 55 7.97 -20.33 -5.51
CA TRP A 55 6.94 -19.27 -5.66
C TRP A 55 7.06 -18.49 -6.97
N LYS A 56 7.63 -19.10 -7.98
CA LYS A 56 7.88 -18.48 -9.28
C LYS A 56 6.61 -17.97 -9.96
N GLU A 57 5.50 -18.70 -9.86
CA GLU A 57 4.22 -18.28 -10.45
C GLU A 57 3.63 -17.09 -9.71
N THR A 58 3.61 -17.13 -8.38
CA THR A 58 3.17 -16.01 -7.55
C THR A 58 4.04 -14.79 -7.76
N ARG A 59 5.37 -14.96 -7.75
CA ARG A 59 6.33 -13.88 -7.94
C ARG A 59 6.10 -13.11 -9.25
N ALA A 60 5.71 -13.79 -10.31
CA ALA A 60 5.39 -13.14 -11.59
C ALA A 60 4.15 -12.23 -11.54
N MET A 61 3.33 -12.33 -10.49
CA MET A 61 2.11 -11.53 -10.29
C MET A 61 2.30 -10.42 -9.25
N VAL A 62 3.40 -10.44 -8.50
CA VAL A 62 3.69 -9.50 -7.41
C VAL A 62 4.51 -8.34 -7.94
N ASP A 63 4.16 -7.13 -7.54
CA ASP A 63 4.88 -5.90 -7.90
C ASP A 63 5.75 -5.38 -6.75
N VAL A 64 5.29 -5.57 -5.52
CA VAL A 64 5.95 -5.03 -4.32
C VAL A 64 5.97 -6.08 -3.20
N LEU A 65 7.15 -6.32 -2.67
CA LEU A 65 7.35 -7.05 -1.42
C LEU A 65 7.59 -6.03 -0.32
N PHE A 66 6.83 -6.09 0.76
CA PHE A 66 7.00 -5.16 1.87
C PHE A 66 7.10 -5.90 3.21
N ALA A 67 7.62 -5.20 4.20
CA ALA A 67 7.76 -5.71 5.55
C ALA A 67 7.74 -4.57 6.54
N THR A 68 7.44 -4.88 7.81
CA THR A 68 7.69 -3.93 8.89
C THR A 68 9.20 -3.68 9.01
N ASP A 69 9.60 -2.44 9.16
CA ASP A 69 11.01 -2.04 9.26
C ASP A 69 11.72 -2.73 10.44
N LEU A 70 11.06 -2.82 11.58
CA LEU A 70 11.57 -3.47 12.80
C LEU A 70 11.85 -4.96 12.60
N GLY A 71 11.03 -5.65 11.82
CA GLY A 71 11.21 -7.07 11.50
C GLY A 71 12.48 -7.31 10.69
N PHE A 72 12.72 -6.47 9.70
CA PHE A 72 13.89 -6.55 8.84
C PHE A 72 15.21 -6.35 9.57
N GLN A 73 15.23 -5.46 10.55
CA GLN A 73 16.45 -5.14 11.29
C GLN A 73 16.97 -6.26 12.16
N ARG A 74 16.06 -6.96 12.80
CA ARG A 74 16.39 -7.89 13.90
C ARG A 74 16.66 -9.31 13.41
N ASN A 75 16.14 -9.66 12.26
CA ASN A 75 16.05 -11.05 11.83
C ASN A 75 17.09 -11.45 10.79
N TYR A 76 17.75 -10.50 10.10
CA TYR A 76 18.57 -10.81 8.93
C TYR A 76 19.94 -10.15 8.99
N SER A 77 20.96 -10.87 8.51
CA SER A 77 22.32 -10.35 8.41
C SER A 77 22.47 -9.39 7.22
N ASP A 78 23.54 -8.59 7.20
CA ASP A 78 23.81 -7.69 6.08
C ASP A 78 24.12 -8.45 4.79
N GLU A 79 24.70 -9.65 4.89
CA GLU A 79 24.97 -10.54 3.77
C GLU A 79 23.66 -11.11 3.17
N GLU A 80 22.71 -11.54 4.02
CA GLU A 80 21.38 -11.96 3.58
C GLU A 80 20.68 -10.81 2.85
N LEU A 81 20.62 -9.64 3.46
CA LEU A 81 19.97 -8.46 2.90
C LEU A 81 20.58 -8.06 1.55
N THR A 82 21.92 -8.04 1.45
CA THR A 82 22.62 -7.69 0.21
C THR A 82 22.27 -8.66 -0.92
N ARG A 83 22.26 -9.96 -0.63
CA ARG A 83 21.86 -10.99 -1.59
C ARG A 83 20.41 -10.82 -2.03
N TRP A 84 19.50 -10.61 -1.10
CA TRP A 84 18.07 -10.53 -1.38
C TRP A 84 17.68 -9.28 -2.14
N PHE A 85 18.25 -8.12 -1.83
CA PHE A 85 18.03 -6.93 -2.64
C PHE A 85 18.61 -7.07 -4.05
N GLY A 86 19.69 -7.86 -4.23
CA GLY A 86 20.16 -8.31 -5.54
C GLY A 86 19.10 -9.11 -6.28
N GLN A 87 18.58 -10.17 -5.67
CA GLN A 87 17.52 -11.00 -6.23
C GLN A 87 16.25 -10.20 -6.57
N MET A 88 15.83 -9.28 -5.69
CA MET A 88 14.67 -8.42 -5.97
C MET A 88 14.86 -7.56 -7.23
N ARG A 89 16.04 -7.01 -7.43
CA ARG A 89 16.36 -6.28 -8.67
C ARG A 89 16.28 -7.20 -9.90
N ASP A 90 16.83 -8.41 -9.82
CA ASP A 90 16.79 -9.39 -10.91
C ASP A 90 15.35 -9.82 -11.24
N TRP A 91 14.49 -9.86 -10.24
CA TRP A 91 13.07 -10.20 -10.37
C TRP A 91 12.19 -8.99 -10.73
N ASN A 92 12.74 -7.79 -10.80
CA ASN A 92 12.00 -6.53 -10.96
C ASN A 92 10.93 -6.30 -9.87
N LEU A 93 11.18 -6.80 -8.66
CA LEU A 93 10.35 -6.55 -7.50
C LEU A 93 10.78 -5.27 -6.79
N LYS A 94 9.80 -4.46 -6.43
CA LYS A 94 10.00 -3.27 -5.59
C LYS A 94 10.00 -3.68 -4.11
N PHE A 95 10.74 -2.92 -3.30
CA PHE A 95 10.74 -3.08 -1.85
C PHE A 95 10.07 -1.89 -1.18
N ALA A 96 9.16 -2.16 -0.23
CA ALA A 96 8.50 -1.14 0.59
C ALA A 96 8.56 -1.52 2.07
N MET A 97 8.25 -0.55 2.93
CA MET A 97 8.21 -0.78 4.37
C MET A 97 6.91 -0.22 4.96
N GLU A 98 6.48 -0.87 6.02
CA GLU A 98 5.51 -0.34 6.96
C GLU A 98 6.26 0.25 8.15
N VAL A 99 5.92 1.47 8.52
CA VAL A 99 6.69 2.31 9.46
C VAL A 99 5.77 2.98 10.48
N GLY A 100 6.33 3.50 11.55
CA GLY A 100 5.53 4.03 12.65
C GLY A 100 4.86 5.38 12.38
N ALA A 101 5.62 6.43 12.08
CA ALA A 101 5.24 7.84 12.10
C ALA A 101 4.90 8.40 13.49
N ILE A 102 3.92 7.85 14.18
CA ILE A 102 3.60 8.11 15.60
C ILE A 102 3.28 6.76 16.25
N LYS A 103 3.98 6.41 17.30
CA LYS A 103 3.76 5.17 18.05
C LYS A 103 4.09 5.39 19.55
N GLU A 104 3.71 4.46 20.41
CA GLU A 104 4.00 4.53 21.85
C GLU A 104 5.51 4.64 22.15
N TRP A 105 6.34 4.08 21.26
CA TRP A 105 7.80 4.12 21.38
C TRP A 105 8.44 5.38 20.76
N GLY A 106 7.66 6.21 20.05
CA GLY A 106 8.06 7.47 19.43
C GLY A 106 6.86 8.38 19.28
N LYS A 107 6.56 9.17 20.30
CA LYS A 107 5.32 9.95 20.35
C LYS A 107 5.27 11.12 19.38
N THR A 108 6.43 11.61 18.95
CA THR A 108 6.51 12.68 17.95
C THR A 108 7.04 12.16 16.63
N GLY A 109 6.68 12.80 15.53
CA GLY A 109 7.18 12.45 14.21
C GLY A 109 8.71 12.52 14.11
N ALA A 110 9.32 13.48 14.80
CA ALA A 110 10.78 13.60 14.87
C ALA A 110 11.43 12.42 15.61
N GLU A 111 10.84 11.96 16.71
CA GLU A 111 11.34 10.81 17.48
C GLU A 111 11.22 9.52 16.68
N CYS A 112 10.08 9.30 16.02
CA CYS A 112 9.90 8.12 15.16
C CYS A 112 10.92 8.11 14.03
N PHE A 113 11.04 9.19 13.29
CA PHE A 113 12.00 9.28 12.20
C PHE A 113 13.44 9.06 12.67
N ALA A 114 13.84 9.67 13.79
CA ALA A 114 15.19 9.50 14.35
C ALA A 114 15.49 8.04 14.74
N LYS A 115 14.48 7.27 15.16
CA LYS A 115 14.62 5.86 15.49
C LYS A 115 14.65 4.96 14.27
N GLU A 116 13.91 5.28 13.21
CA GLU A 116 13.78 4.46 12.02
C GLU A 116 14.87 4.74 10.98
N GLN A 117 15.29 5.98 10.80
CA GLN A 117 16.27 6.39 9.78
C GLN A 117 17.55 5.54 9.77
N PRO A 118 18.19 5.19 10.90
CA PRO A 118 19.40 4.36 10.89
C PRO A 118 19.20 2.99 10.22
N TYR A 119 18.01 2.45 10.32
CA TYR A 119 17.64 1.17 9.72
C TYR A 119 17.45 1.28 8.22
N TRP A 120 16.77 2.31 7.77
CA TRP A 120 16.63 2.57 6.34
C TRP A 120 17.99 2.78 5.69
N GLN A 121 18.90 3.48 6.37
CA GLN A 121 20.29 3.64 5.92
C GLN A 121 21.03 2.30 5.86
N ARG A 122 20.81 1.40 6.83
CA ARG A 122 21.36 0.05 6.81
C ARG A 122 20.85 -0.73 5.59
N LEU A 123 19.54 -0.70 5.32
CA LEU A 123 18.96 -1.36 4.16
C LEU A 123 19.51 -0.77 2.85
N GLN A 124 19.65 0.56 2.75
CA GLN A 124 20.26 1.20 1.59
C GLN A 124 21.73 0.78 1.39
N LYS A 125 22.51 0.66 2.48
CA LYS A 125 23.89 0.14 2.41
C LYS A 125 23.93 -1.30 1.91
N ALA A 126 22.94 -2.11 2.25
CA ALA A 126 22.77 -3.46 1.73
C ALA A 126 22.23 -3.50 0.29
N GLY A 127 21.97 -2.36 -0.34
CA GLY A 127 21.55 -2.24 -1.73
C GLY A 127 20.04 -2.15 -1.95
N ALA A 128 19.25 -1.90 -0.89
CA ALA A 128 17.84 -1.63 -1.04
C ALA A 128 17.59 -0.32 -1.78
N LYS A 129 16.69 -0.36 -2.75
CA LYS A 129 15.99 0.81 -3.26
C LYS A 129 14.60 0.82 -2.63
N ILE A 130 14.46 1.56 -1.53
CA ILE A 130 13.17 1.65 -0.83
C ILE A 130 12.21 2.45 -1.73
N TYR A 131 11.22 1.77 -2.27
CA TYR A 131 10.25 2.33 -3.21
C TYR A 131 9.20 3.18 -2.51
N ALA A 132 8.69 2.68 -1.37
CA ALA A 132 7.64 3.33 -0.61
C ALA A 132 7.72 3.00 0.88
N ILE A 133 7.14 3.87 1.67
CA ILE A 133 6.75 3.59 3.06
C ILE A 133 5.25 3.81 3.22
N ALA A 134 4.64 3.06 4.12
CA ALA A 134 3.26 3.23 4.57
C ALA A 134 3.26 3.43 6.09
N MET A 135 2.76 4.55 6.56
CA MET A 135 2.67 4.87 7.99
C MET A 135 1.53 4.06 8.61
N ASP A 136 1.84 3.33 9.67
CA ASP A 136 0.93 2.38 10.30
C ASP A 136 0.08 3.08 11.37
N GLU A 137 -1.14 3.42 11.00
CA GLU A 137 -2.23 3.93 11.84
C GLU A 137 -1.87 5.13 12.74
N PRO A 138 -1.28 6.22 12.24
CA PRO A 138 -0.91 7.36 13.07
C PRO A 138 -2.11 8.03 13.76
N LEU A 139 -3.28 8.11 13.11
CA LEU A 139 -4.49 8.69 13.70
C LEU A 139 -5.04 7.80 14.81
N VAL A 140 -5.24 6.51 14.52
CA VAL A 140 -5.76 5.55 15.50
C VAL A 140 -4.80 5.39 16.67
N CYS A 141 -3.50 5.29 16.40
CA CYS A 141 -2.48 5.20 17.46
C CYS A 141 -2.49 6.43 18.36
N THR A 142 -2.62 7.64 17.81
CA THR A 142 -2.70 8.87 18.59
C THR A 142 -3.91 8.88 19.50
N ARG A 143 -5.08 8.50 18.99
CA ARG A 143 -6.34 8.45 19.76
C ARG A 143 -6.33 7.39 20.85
N GLU A 144 -5.96 6.15 20.49
CA GLU A 144 -6.18 4.98 21.36
C GLU A 144 -4.98 4.67 22.28
N HIS A 145 -3.76 5.04 21.90
CA HIS A 145 -2.56 4.66 22.63
C HIS A 145 -1.80 5.84 23.23
N ILE A 146 -1.78 6.98 22.55
CA ILE A 146 -1.06 8.18 23.02
C ILE A 146 -2.01 9.10 23.79
N HIS A 147 -3.31 9.05 23.47
CA HIS A 147 -4.38 9.84 24.08
C HIS A 147 -4.21 11.34 23.85
N GLU A 148 -3.84 11.72 22.64
CA GLU A 148 -3.69 13.11 22.18
C GLU A 148 -4.79 13.44 21.14
N SER A 149 -4.88 14.71 20.74
CA SER A 149 -5.89 15.18 19.79
C SER A 149 -5.56 14.85 18.33
N ASP A 150 -6.56 14.93 17.46
CA ASP A 150 -6.37 14.75 16.01
C ASP A 150 -5.46 15.84 15.43
N GLU A 151 -5.49 17.06 15.96
CA GLU A 151 -4.56 18.13 15.56
C GLU A 151 -3.12 17.77 15.87
N TYR A 152 -2.88 17.11 17.02
CA TYR A 152 -1.58 16.56 17.37
C TYR A 152 -1.15 15.48 16.38
N ALA A 153 -2.03 14.55 16.05
CA ALA A 153 -1.77 13.52 15.05
C ALA A 153 -1.37 14.14 13.71
N VAL A 154 -2.13 15.12 13.23
CA VAL A 154 -1.86 15.84 11.97
C VAL A 154 -0.49 16.53 12.00
N GLU A 155 -0.19 17.26 13.08
CA GLU A 155 1.08 18.00 13.18
C GLU A 155 2.28 17.06 13.21
N GLU A 156 2.24 16.03 14.05
CA GLU A 156 3.36 15.12 14.21
C GLU A 156 3.55 14.19 13.03
N THR A 157 2.47 13.72 12.40
CA THR A 157 2.57 12.98 11.13
C THR A 157 3.14 13.85 10.01
N ALA A 158 2.72 15.11 9.92
CA ALA A 158 3.29 16.04 8.94
C ALA A 158 4.78 16.32 9.19
N ASN A 159 5.20 16.41 10.45
CA ASN A 159 6.62 16.56 10.83
C ASN A 159 7.44 15.33 10.43
N TYR A 160 6.90 14.12 10.61
CA TYR A 160 7.51 12.88 10.16
C TYR A 160 7.69 12.86 8.64
N VAL A 161 6.60 13.11 7.89
CA VAL A 161 6.62 13.12 6.42
C VAL A 161 7.59 14.16 5.88
N ALA A 162 7.68 15.35 6.51
CA ALA A 162 8.63 16.39 6.13
C ALA A 162 10.08 15.90 6.24
N GLN A 163 10.42 15.18 7.31
CA GLN A 163 11.74 14.57 7.48
C GLN A 163 12.02 13.50 6.44
N VAL A 164 11.03 12.62 6.18
CA VAL A 164 11.15 11.60 5.14
C VAL A 164 11.43 12.26 3.77
N ARG A 165 10.65 13.27 3.38
CA ARG A 165 10.81 13.96 2.10
C ARG A 165 12.15 14.68 1.98
N GLN A 166 12.66 15.22 3.08
CA GLN A 166 13.96 15.88 3.10
C GLN A 166 15.11 14.91 2.85
N HIS A 167 15.05 13.71 3.45
CA HIS A 167 16.15 12.75 3.40
C HIS A 167 16.01 11.73 2.27
N PHE A 168 14.77 11.47 1.81
CA PHE A 168 14.41 10.46 0.81
C PHE A 168 13.38 11.02 -0.19
N PRO A 169 13.75 12.04 -1.00
CA PRO A 169 12.79 12.80 -1.83
C PRO A 169 12.03 11.94 -2.86
N GLU A 170 12.65 10.85 -3.33
CA GLU A 170 12.06 9.97 -4.35
C GLU A 170 11.15 8.87 -3.76
N MET A 171 11.17 8.68 -2.45
CA MET A 171 10.39 7.65 -1.77
C MET A 171 8.90 8.03 -1.77
N LEU A 172 8.03 7.09 -2.14
CA LEU A 172 6.60 7.28 -1.96
C LEU A 172 6.24 7.16 -0.49
N VAL A 173 5.32 8.02 -0.04
CA VAL A 173 4.82 8.03 1.33
C VAL A 173 3.32 7.88 1.30
N GLY A 174 2.84 6.80 1.90
CA GLY A 174 1.42 6.54 2.10
C GLY A 174 1.07 6.43 3.56
N ASP A 175 -0.21 6.33 3.81
CA ASP A 175 -0.79 6.22 5.13
C ASP A 175 -1.70 5.01 5.20
N ILE A 176 -1.68 4.30 6.31
CA ILE A 176 -2.56 3.16 6.64
C ILE A 176 -3.45 3.62 7.79
N GLU A 177 -4.75 3.41 7.67
CA GLU A 177 -5.65 3.60 8.81
C GLU A 177 -6.66 2.47 8.89
N ALA A 178 -7.09 2.17 10.12
CA ALA A 178 -7.97 1.05 10.39
C ALA A 178 -9.45 1.39 10.16
N TYR A 179 -10.15 0.49 9.47
CA TYR A 179 -11.61 0.54 9.32
C TYR A 179 -12.23 -0.72 9.96
N PRO A 180 -13.31 -0.61 10.78
CA PRO A 180 -14.14 0.56 11.06
C PRO A 180 -13.77 1.30 12.36
N SER A 181 -12.50 1.42 12.70
CA SER A 181 -12.08 2.23 13.87
C SER A 181 -12.39 3.71 13.65
N SER A 182 -12.24 4.19 12.41
CA SER A 182 -12.71 5.50 11.96
C SER A 182 -13.82 5.36 10.91
N SER A 183 -14.75 6.32 10.85
CA SER A 183 -15.78 6.39 9.80
C SER A 183 -15.19 6.88 8.46
N VAL A 184 -15.96 6.75 7.36
CA VAL A 184 -15.54 7.25 6.06
C VAL A 184 -15.25 8.74 6.10
N GLU A 185 -16.13 9.52 6.74
CA GLU A 185 -15.97 10.96 6.89
C GLU A 185 -14.74 11.33 7.73
N GLU A 186 -14.39 10.54 8.74
CA GLU A 186 -13.18 10.74 9.51
C GLU A 186 -11.92 10.44 8.70
N HIS A 187 -11.93 9.38 7.87
CA HIS A 187 -10.84 9.11 6.93
C HIS A 187 -10.67 10.23 5.92
N GLU A 188 -11.76 10.72 5.32
CA GLU A 188 -11.73 11.84 4.38
C GLU A 188 -11.16 13.11 5.03
N HIS A 189 -11.65 13.44 6.23
CA HIS A 189 -11.19 14.60 6.99
C HIS A 189 -9.71 14.50 7.38
N TRP A 190 -9.27 13.32 7.82
CA TRP A 190 -7.88 13.04 8.13
C TRP A 190 -6.96 13.29 6.94
N ILE A 191 -7.28 12.68 5.79
CA ILE A 191 -6.50 12.83 4.56
C ILE A 191 -6.42 14.31 4.13
N GLU A 192 -7.54 15.02 4.14
CA GLU A 192 -7.59 16.43 3.73
C GLU A 192 -6.76 17.32 4.68
N THR A 193 -6.92 17.12 5.99
CA THR A 193 -6.25 17.93 7.00
C THR A 193 -4.74 17.68 7.00
N LEU A 194 -4.31 16.42 6.89
CA LEU A 194 -2.90 16.06 6.79
C LEU A 194 -2.27 16.63 5.51
N ASN A 195 -2.91 16.43 4.34
CA ASN A 195 -2.40 16.98 3.09
C ASN A 195 -2.34 18.51 3.08
N LYS A 196 -3.32 19.17 3.70
CA LYS A 196 -3.29 20.62 3.89
C LYS A 196 -2.10 21.04 4.77
N ARG A 197 -1.87 20.36 5.91
CA ARG A 197 -0.75 20.66 6.79
C ARG A 197 0.59 20.43 6.10
N LEU A 198 0.73 19.39 5.29
CA LEU A 198 1.91 19.17 4.45
C LEU A 198 2.13 20.32 3.47
N ALA A 199 1.08 20.75 2.77
CA ALA A 199 1.16 21.89 1.85
C ALA A 199 1.54 23.18 2.56
N ASP A 200 0.99 23.47 3.77
CA ASP A 200 1.33 24.63 4.59
C ASP A 200 2.84 24.62 5.00
N LYS A 201 3.45 23.44 5.10
CA LYS A 201 4.89 23.24 5.32
C LYS A 201 5.72 23.25 4.02
N GLY A 202 5.11 23.42 2.85
CA GLY A 202 5.79 23.32 1.55
C GLY A 202 6.22 21.88 1.18
N VAL A 203 5.57 20.88 1.76
CA VAL A 203 5.88 19.45 1.59
C VAL A 203 4.83 18.80 0.69
N ARG A 204 5.27 17.90 -0.21
CA ARG A 204 4.37 17.09 -1.04
C ARG A 204 3.49 16.21 -0.16
N GLY A 205 2.18 16.14 -0.48
CA GLY A 205 1.20 15.31 0.20
C GLY A 205 1.43 13.81 0.08
N LEU A 206 0.48 13.03 0.56
CA LEU A 206 0.48 11.57 0.46
C LEU A 206 0.49 11.11 -0.99
N ASP A 207 1.23 10.05 -1.29
CA ASP A 207 1.26 9.42 -2.62
C ASP A 207 0.23 8.31 -2.77
N PHE A 208 -0.27 7.75 -1.67
CA PHE A 208 -1.36 6.77 -1.62
C PHE A 208 -1.99 6.73 -0.22
N TYR A 209 -3.21 6.20 -0.18
CA TYR A 209 -3.91 5.88 1.07
C TYR A 209 -4.22 4.40 1.10
N ARG A 210 -3.96 3.74 2.22
CA ARG A 210 -4.16 2.31 2.42
C ARG A 210 -5.14 2.08 3.56
N LEU A 211 -6.11 1.20 3.34
CA LEU A 211 -7.11 0.88 4.36
C LEU A 211 -6.86 -0.52 4.91
N ASP A 212 -6.66 -0.61 6.23
CA ASP A 212 -6.68 -1.86 6.98
C ASP A 212 -8.10 -2.16 7.44
N VAL A 213 -8.64 -3.29 7.00
CA VAL A 213 -10.03 -3.65 7.25
C VAL A 213 -10.12 -4.72 8.34
N ASP A 214 -10.67 -4.36 9.49
CA ASP A 214 -11.14 -5.36 10.44
C ASP A 214 -12.47 -5.98 9.97
N TRP A 215 -12.34 -6.86 9.01
CA TRP A 215 -13.45 -7.56 8.37
C TRP A 215 -14.34 -8.31 9.37
N LEU A 216 -13.76 -8.82 10.47
CA LEU A 216 -14.53 -9.45 11.53
C LEU A 216 -15.47 -8.45 12.21
N ARG A 217 -14.99 -7.23 12.52
CA ARG A 217 -15.81 -6.21 13.19
C ARG A 217 -16.99 -5.78 12.34
N PHE A 218 -16.80 -5.52 11.06
CA PHE A 218 -17.95 -5.09 10.28
C PHE A 218 -18.86 -6.22 9.84
N ASN A 219 -18.39 -7.41 9.50
CA ASN A 219 -19.24 -8.54 9.13
C ASN A 219 -19.98 -9.17 10.33
N ALA A 220 -19.26 -9.41 11.43
CA ALA A 220 -19.85 -10.08 12.59
C ALA A 220 -20.52 -9.12 13.57
N GLN A 221 -20.11 -7.86 13.62
CA GLN A 221 -20.60 -6.87 14.58
C GLN A 221 -21.45 -5.76 13.93
N GLY A 222 -21.58 -5.74 12.61
CA GLY A 222 -22.36 -4.75 11.87
C GLY A 222 -21.83 -3.31 12.00
N LYS A 223 -20.52 -3.13 12.20
CA LYS A 223 -19.89 -1.83 12.39
C LYS A 223 -19.22 -1.35 11.09
N GLY A 224 -19.99 -1.10 10.07
CA GLY A 224 -19.47 -0.67 8.79
C GLY A 224 -19.93 -1.56 7.65
N SER A 225 -19.46 -1.29 6.44
CA SER A 225 -19.85 -2.05 5.25
C SER A 225 -18.85 -1.95 4.11
N TRP A 226 -18.89 -2.90 3.19
CA TRP A 226 -18.14 -2.81 1.92
C TRP A 226 -18.56 -1.59 1.09
N LYS A 227 -19.80 -1.12 1.24
CA LYS A 227 -20.27 0.09 0.55
C LYS A 227 -19.49 1.32 1.00
N ASP A 228 -19.20 1.42 2.29
CA ASP A 228 -18.43 2.52 2.86
C ASP A 228 -16.99 2.52 2.29
N LEU A 229 -16.37 1.34 2.19
CA LEU A 229 -15.04 1.20 1.57
C LEU A 229 -15.06 1.66 0.10
N ARG A 230 -16.12 1.31 -0.61
CA ARG A 230 -16.30 1.73 -2.00
C ARG A 230 -16.52 3.23 -2.13
N GLU A 231 -17.16 3.85 -1.16
CA GLU A 231 -17.33 5.29 -1.09
C GLU A 231 -15.98 5.99 -0.90
N LEU A 232 -15.20 5.56 0.07
CA LEU A 232 -13.85 6.08 0.31
C LEU A 232 -12.93 5.88 -0.92
N GLU A 233 -12.97 4.71 -1.57
CA GLU A 233 -12.22 4.48 -2.82
C GLU A 233 -12.59 5.50 -3.91
N ARG A 234 -13.89 5.78 -4.09
CA ARG A 234 -14.37 6.77 -5.07
C ARG A 234 -13.90 8.18 -4.73
N TRP A 235 -13.98 8.53 -3.46
CA TRP A 235 -13.51 9.81 -2.96
C TRP A 235 -12.00 9.98 -3.17
N CYS A 236 -11.18 9.00 -2.80
CA CYS A 236 -9.75 9.00 -3.08
C CYS A 236 -9.45 9.20 -4.58
N ARG A 237 -10.19 8.49 -5.44
CA ARG A 237 -10.06 8.63 -6.90
C ARG A 237 -10.39 10.05 -7.38
N GLN A 238 -11.42 10.71 -6.83
CA GLN A 238 -11.75 12.11 -7.14
C GLN A 238 -10.62 13.06 -6.72
N LYS A 239 -9.97 12.77 -5.60
CA LYS A 239 -8.80 13.52 -5.11
C LYS A 239 -7.50 13.15 -5.84
N LYS A 240 -7.52 12.19 -6.76
CA LYS A 240 -6.34 11.64 -7.46
C LYS A 240 -5.33 11.03 -6.50
N LEU A 241 -5.77 10.50 -5.39
CA LEU A 241 -5.00 9.78 -4.40
C LEU A 241 -5.18 8.28 -4.64
N PRO A 242 -4.16 7.52 -5.03
CA PRO A 242 -4.23 6.07 -5.18
C PRO A 242 -4.74 5.40 -3.91
N PHE A 243 -5.75 4.54 -4.05
CA PHE A 243 -6.36 3.81 -2.96
C PHE A 243 -5.87 2.36 -2.94
N GLN A 244 -5.40 1.89 -1.79
CA GLN A 244 -4.92 0.54 -1.57
C GLN A 244 -5.79 -0.15 -0.51
N LEU A 245 -6.06 -1.43 -0.69
CA LEU A 245 -6.88 -2.20 0.23
C LEU A 245 -6.13 -3.42 0.74
N ILE A 246 -6.07 -3.57 2.07
CA ILE A 246 -5.46 -4.72 2.75
C ILE A 246 -6.46 -5.88 2.80
N TYR A 247 -5.98 -7.06 2.50
CA TYR A 247 -6.68 -8.34 2.62
C TYR A 247 -5.94 -9.23 3.59
N TRP A 248 -6.53 -9.47 4.75
CA TRP A 248 -6.00 -10.33 5.80
C TRP A 248 -7.13 -10.99 6.59
N ALA A 249 -6.82 -12.03 7.35
CA ALA A 249 -7.82 -12.78 8.09
C ALA A 249 -8.00 -12.24 9.53
N SER A 250 -8.67 -11.09 9.69
CA SER A 250 -8.86 -10.45 11.00
C SER A 250 -9.57 -11.33 12.04
N GLY A 251 -10.41 -12.26 11.60
CA GLY A 251 -11.07 -13.23 12.48
C GLY A 251 -10.22 -14.41 12.92
N TYR A 252 -9.07 -14.63 12.26
CA TYR A 252 -8.22 -15.80 12.50
C TYR A 252 -7.70 -15.86 13.94
N PRO A 253 -7.16 -14.80 14.55
CA PRO A 253 -6.63 -14.87 15.92
C PRO A 253 -7.66 -15.32 16.96
N ALA A 254 -8.90 -14.84 16.85
CA ALA A 254 -9.98 -15.20 17.75
C ALA A 254 -10.46 -16.64 17.53
N ALA A 255 -10.54 -17.10 16.29
CA ALA A 255 -10.92 -18.46 15.94
C ALA A 255 -9.82 -19.48 16.34
N SER A 256 -8.55 -19.16 16.11
CA SER A 256 -7.40 -20.00 16.48
C SER A 256 -7.31 -20.26 17.98
N LYS A 257 -7.54 -19.24 18.81
CA LYS A 257 -7.59 -19.40 20.28
C LYS A 257 -8.64 -20.41 20.74
N ARG A 258 -9.65 -20.68 19.92
CA ARG A 258 -10.72 -21.66 20.18
C ARG A 258 -10.51 -22.99 19.45
N GLY A 259 -9.39 -23.18 18.76
CA GLY A 259 -9.12 -24.37 17.95
C GLY A 259 -10.02 -24.49 16.71
N LEU A 260 -10.56 -23.36 16.20
CA LEU A 260 -11.50 -23.30 15.09
C LEU A 260 -10.90 -22.73 13.81
N ALA A 261 -9.60 -22.50 13.75
CA ALA A 261 -8.94 -21.95 12.57
C ALA A 261 -7.68 -22.74 12.22
N ASP A 262 -7.47 -22.92 10.94
CA ASP A 262 -6.31 -23.48 10.29
C ASP A 262 -5.91 -22.64 9.06
N ASP A 263 -4.92 -23.09 8.29
CA ASP A 263 -4.45 -22.34 7.13
C ASP A 263 -5.54 -22.17 6.06
N SER A 264 -6.50 -23.09 5.94
CA SER A 264 -7.65 -22.96 5.04
C SER A 264 -8.59 -21.83 5.46
N THR A 265 -8.67 -21.56 6.75
CA THR A 265 -9.45 -20.43 7.30
C THR A 265 -8.88 -19.09 6.83
N TRP A 266 -7.55 -18.96 6.84
CA TRP A 266 -6.90 -17.75 6.36
C TRP A 266 -7.13 -17.55 4.86
N TYR A 267 -6.90 -18.61 4.05
CA TYR A 267 -7.18 -18.59 2.62
C TYR A 267 -8.61 -18.19 2.31
N THR A 268 -9.56 -18.83 2.97
CA THR A 268 -11.01 -18.60 2.74
C THR A 268 -11.37 -17.15 3.08
N ALA A 269 -10.81 -16.59 4.16
CA ALA A 269 -11.11 -15.23 4.58
C ALA A 269 -10.68 -14.19 3.52
N ILE A 270 -9.47 -14.26 2.99
CA ILE A 270 -9.03 -13.29 1.98
C ILE A 270 -9.79 -13.45 0.67
N MET A 271 -10.08 -14.70 0.26
CA MET A 271 -10.88 -14.95 -0.94
C MET A 271 -12.29 -14.41 -0.81
N GLN A 272 -12.93 -14.56 0.36
CA GLN A 272 -14.25 -14.01 0.62
C GLN A 272 -14.26 -12.48 0.53
N GLN A 273 -13.28 -11.82 1.15
CA GLN A 273 -13.12 -10.36 1.05
C GLN A 273 -12.98 -9.91 -0.41
N GLY A 274 -12.16 -10.62 -1.20
CA GLY A 274 -12.01 -10.36 -2.63
C GLY A 274 -13.33 -10.47 -3.39
N TYR A 275 -14.14 -11.49 -3.12
CA TYR A 275 -15.47 -11.66 -3.72
C TYR A 275 -16.41 -10.53 -3.29
N ASP A 276 -16.51 -10.24 -2.01
CA ASP A 276 -17.44 -9.25 -1.47
C ASP A 276 -17.15 -7.86 -2.06
N TYR A 277 -15.87 -7.49 -2.13
CA TYR A 277 -15.49 -6.20 -2.69
C TYR A 277 -15.69 -6.13 -4.22
N ALA A 278 -15.42 -7.23 -4.92
CA ALA A 278 -15.68 -7.32 -6.36
C ALA A 278 -17.18 -7.25 -6.71
N LEU A 279 -18.05 -7.80 -5.85
CA LEU A 279 -19.50 -7.77 -6.06
C LEU A 279 -20.08 -6.35 -6.07
N ILE A 280 -19.44 -5.41 -5.39
CA ILE A 280 -19.84 -3.99 -5.39
C ILE A 280 -19.01 -3.14 -6.34
N ASP A 281 -18.33 -3.77 -7.31
CA ASP A 281 -17.47 -3.10 -8.29
C ASP A 281 -16.27 -2.35 -7.67
N GLY A 282 -15.77 -2.84 -6.54
CA GLY A 282 -14.55 -2.35 -5.90
C GLY A 282 -13.32 -2.58 -6.79
N LYS A 283 -12.48 -1.55 -6.95
CA LYS A 283 -11.31 -1.55 -7.83
C LYS A 283 -10.19 -0.73 -7.21
N PRO A 284 -9.53 -1.23 -6.18
CA PRO A 284 -8.42 -0.51 -5.57
C PRO A 284 -7.25 -0.38 -6.58
N ASP A 285 -6.43 0.63 -6.41
CA ASP A 285 -5.22 0.82 -7.23
C ASP A 285 -4.10 -0.16 -6.82
N ALA A 286 -4.18 -0.69 -5.59
CA ALA A 286 -3.34 -1.81 -5.16
C ALA A 286 -4.11 -2.78 -4.26
N TYR A 287 -3.88 -4.06 -4.50
CA TYR A 287 -4.30 -5.17 -3.63
C TYR A 287 -3.14 -5.53 -2.72
N VAL A 288 -3.33 -5.37 -1.43
CA VAL A 288 -2.30 -5.62 -0.42
C VAL A 288 -2.68 -6.89 0.35
N ILE A 289 -1.92 -7.96 0.16
CA ILE A 289 -2.17 -9.24 0.81
C ILE A 289 -1.06 -9.45 1.83
N GLU A 290 -1.44 -9.44 3.10
CA GLU A 290 -0.46 -9.52 4.16
C GLU A 290 -0.91 -10.34 5.35
N SER A 291 0.07 -10.77 6.13
CA SER A 291 -0.19 -11.46 7.38
C SER A 291 0.89 -11.16 8.42
N TRP A 292 0.58 -10.33 9.38
CA TRP A 292 1.44 -10.10 10.56
C TRP A 292 1.29 -11.17 11.65
N ILE A 293 0.37 -12.11 11.46
CA ILE A 293 0.18 -13.28 12.32
C ILE A 293 0.95 -14.49 11.79
N GLY A 294 1.07 -15.54 12.59
CA GLY A 294 1.78 -16.77 12.18
C GLY A 294 1.04 -17.67 11.18
N ALA A 295 -0.04 -17.19 10.57
CA ALA A 295 -0.85 -17.92 9.58
C ALA A 295 -0.80 -17.24 8.22
N PRO A 296 -0.83 -17.99 7.09
CA PRO A 296 -0.72 -19.46 7.07
C PRO A 296 0.57 -19.97 7.67
N SER A 297 0.57 -21.19 8.19
CA SER A 297 1.73 -21.79 8.84
C SER A 297 2.90 -22.05 7.89
N GLN A 298 2.61 -22.14 6.59
CA GLN A 298 3.58 -22.31 5.52
C GLN A 298 3.50 -21.17 4.50
N CYS A 299 4.66 -20.60 4.19
CA CYS A 299 4.77 -19.57 3.16
C CYS A 299 4.76 -20.18 1.76
N LEU A 300 5.48 -21.25 1.53
CA LEU A 300 5.75 -21.93 0.27
C LEU A 300 5.28 -23.40 0.30
N PRO A 301 5.17 -24.08 -0.86
CA PRO A 301 5.29 -23.59 -2.25
C PRO A 301 3.99 -23.06 -2.87
N ASP A 302 4.05 -22.52 -4.09
CA ASP A 302 2.90 -22.05 -4.88
C ASP A 302 1.78 -23.10 -5.08
N ASN A 303 2.14 -24.39 -5.14
CA ASN A 303 1.21 -25.51 -5.30
C ASN A 303 0.91 -26.23 -3.97
N GLY A 304 1.44 -25.73 -2.86
CA GLY A 304 1.14 -26.27 -1.53
C GLY A 304 -0.29 -25.99 -1.11
N GLU A 305 -0.87 -26.87 -0.32
CA GLU A 305 -2.21 -26.67 0.19
C GLU A 305 -2.22 -25.53 1.21
N TRP A 306 -3.03 -24.51 0.97
CA TRP A 306 -3.26 -23.34 1.84
C TRP A 306 -1.99 -22.52 2.20
N THR A 307 -0.91 -22.64 1.41
CA THR A 307 0.29 -21.81 1.62
C THR A 307 0.01 -20.35 1.31
N PHE A 308 0.82 -19.44 1.87
CA PHE A 308 0.68 -18.01 1.63
C PHE A 308 0.80 -17.68 0.13
N THR A 309 1.86 -18.17 -0.53
CA THR A 309 2.09 -17.87 -1.94
C THR A 309 0.99 -18.43 -2.85
N ARG A 310 0.46 -19.62 -2.56
CA ARG A 310 -0.72 -20.12 -3.27
C ARG A 310 -1.92 -19.19 -3.08
N SER A 311 -2.15 -18.74 -1.88
CA SER A 311 -3.28 -17.84 -1.56
C SER A 311 -3.17 -16.53 -2.34
N VAL A 312 -1.98 -15.93 -2.38
CA VAL A 312 -1.69 -14.73 -3.19
C VAL A 312 -1.91 -15.00 -4.67
N ARG A 313 -1.41 -16.12 -5.20
CA ARG A 313 -1.56 -16.49 -6.59
C ARG A 313 -3.04 -16.64 -7.01
N ASP A 314 -3.79 -17.40 -6.22
CA ASP A 314 -5.18 -17.68 -6.51
C ASP A 314 -6.03 -16.40 -6.39
N PHE A 315 -5.72 -15.54 -5.40
CA PHE A 315 -6.33 -14.22 -5.24
C PHE A 315 -6.02 -13.32 -6.46
N ALA A 316 -4.76 -13.19 -6.82
CA ALA A 316 -4.35 -12.34 -7.93
C ALA A 316 -4.98 -12.78 -9.25
N ARG A 317 -4.98 -14.08 -9.55
CA ARG A 317 -5.64 -14.64 -10.74
C ARG A 317 -7.13 -14.35 -10.80
N LYS A 318 -7.79 -14.28 -9.64
CA LYS A 318 -9.24 -14.12 -9.56
C LYS A 318 -9.67 -12.66 -9.60
N PHE A 319 -8.99 -11.79 -8.88
CA PHE A 319 -9.48 -10.44 -8.62
C PHE A 319 -8.66 -9.34 -9.27
N VAL A 320 -7.37 -9.55 -9.52
CA VAL A 320 -6.52 -8.55 -10.18
C VAL A 320 -6.70 -8.69 -11.69
N LYS A 321 -7.63 -7.91 -12.23
CA LYS A 321 -7.89 -7.91 -13.69
C LYS A 321 -6.75 -7.17 -14.38
N HIS A 322 -6.01 -7.87 -15.19
CA HIS A 322 -5.23 -7.27 -16.25
C HIS A 322 -6.22 -6.83 -17.33
N ASP A 323 -6.38 -5.53 -17.55
CA ASP A 323 -7.12 -5.06 -18.73
C ASP A 323 -6.44 -5.64 -19.97
N GLN A 324 -7.15 -6.57 -20.67
CA GLN A 324 -6.74 -7.13 -21.95
C GLN A 324 -6.91 -6.09 -23.04
#